data_57e68f6821cc8e065459b05e75d95465
#
_entry.id   57e68f6821cc8e065459b05e75d95465
#
_cell.length_a   1.000
_cell.length_b   1.000
_cell.length_c   1.000
_cell.angle_alpha   90.00
_cell.angle_beta   90.00
_cell.angle_gamma   90.00
#
_symmetry.space_group_name_H-M   'P 1'
#
loop_
_entity.id
_entity.type
_entity.pdbx_description
1 polymer ?
#
loop_
_entity_poly.entity_id
_entity_poly.type
_entity_poly.pdbx_seq_one_letter_code
_entity_poly.pdbx_strand_id
1 'polypeptide(L)'
;GVNCARYAMRNLVRTLQSFWLADASFVTLLIMLIAAVFVLPVIMEISGHGVLLFNILLLSVFFSGIFSTRSVGLIAVSAILFSIHLTLRLIRFGDNPYSFFVLENVIGIANALVFIFINLQLLFRDRIVNTYRIVGAVNVYLLLALMGALALEVIHAATGVSLGGNVVLSGKDDDYVHFIYFSLASLTTVGFGDIYAVNTSTKMLATFLSTLGVLFPAIVIARLVGLASSRS
;
A
#
# COMPACT_ATOMS: atom_id res chain seq x y z
N GLY A 1 12.23 11.78 35.76
CA GLY A 1 11.28 10.97 34.98
C GLY A 1 11.09 11.45 33.54
N VAL A 2 10.75 12.72 33.29
CA VAL A 2 10.38 13.25 31.96
C VAL A 2 11.55 13.30 30.98
N ASN A 3 12.76 13.61 31.44
CA ASN A 3 13.95 13.70 30.59
C ASN A 3 14.45 12.31 30.13
N CYS A 4 14.30 11.28 30.96
CA CYS A 4 14.67 9.91 30.62
C CYS A 4 13.73 9.34 29.54
N ALA A 5 12.42 9.58 29.65
CA ALA A 5 11.44 9.17 28.66
C ALA A 5 11.65 9.87 27.30
N ARG A 6 11.94 11.16 27.30
CA ARG A 6 12.27 11.90 26.06
C ARG A 6 13.57 11.39 25.41
N TYR A 7 14.58 11.05 26.19
CA TYR A 7 15.83 10.51 25.67
C TYR A 7 15.63 9.11 25.06
N ALA A 8 14.89 8.24 25.75
CA ALA A 8 14.55 6.90 25.27
C ALA A 8 13.74 6.96 23.97
N MET A 9 12.71 7.82 23.91
CA MET A 9 11.86 8.01 22.72
C MET A 9 12.66 8.56 21.54
N ARG A 10 13.57 9.53 21.76
CA ARG A 10 14.44 10.06 20.72
C ARG A 10 15.40 9.01 20.16
N ASN A 11 15.95 8.14 21.02
CA ASN A 11 16.80 7.05 20.58
C ASN A 11 16.01 6.00 19.79
N LEU A 12 14.81 5.63 20.24
CA LEU A 12 13.94 4.71 19.53
C LEU A 12 13.59 5.22 18.12
N VAL A 13 13.17 6.48 18.01
CA VAL A 13 12.86 7.10 16.71
C VAL A 13 14.09 7.11 15.79
N ARG A 14 15.28 7.44 16.32
CA ARG A 14 16.54 7.39 15.53
C ARG A 14 16.87 5.98 15.07
N THR A 15 16.70 4.98 15.92
CA THR A 15 16.95 3.58 15.58
C THR A 15 15.98 3.08 14.51
N LEU A 16 14.69 3.36 14.65
CA LEU A 16 13.68 3.04 13.64
C LEU A 16 13.99 3.75 12.31
N GLN A 17 14.28 5.04 12.36
CA GLN A 17 14.61 5.80 11.15
C GLN A 17 15.89 5.29 10.49
N SER A 18 16.93 4.93 11.25
CA SER A 18 18.16 4.36 10.68
C SER A 18 17.91 3.02 10.01
N PHE A 19 17.05 2.18 10.57
CA PHE A 19 16.65 0.91 9.96
C PHE A 19 15.87 1.11 8.65
N TRP A 20 14.81 1.95 8.67
CA TRP A 20 13.96 2.18 7.50
C TRP A 20 14.64 2.98 6.37
N LEU A 21 15.71 3.70 6.68
CA LEU A 21 16.57 4.36 5.68
C LEU A 21 17.69 3.46 5.15
N ALA A 22 17.91 2.30 5.77
CA ALA A 22 18.85 1.30 5.29
C ALA A 22 18.24 0.50 4.13
N ASP A 23 19.08 0.04 3.22
CA ASP A 23 18.63 -0.75 2.07
C ASP A 23 17.94 -2.07 2.47
N ALA A 24 18.31 -2.65 3.61
CA ALA A 24 17.70 -3.87 4.16
C ALA A 24 16.20 -3.70 4.49
N SER A 25 15.73 -2.49 4.75
CA SER A 25 14.31 -2.22 5.01
C SER A 25 13.39 -2.56 3.84
N PHE A 26 13.89 -2.50 2.61
CA PHE A 26 13.14 -2.92 1.43
C PHE A 26 12.72 -4.40 1.51
N VAL A 27 13.56 -5.26 2.10
CA VAL A 27 13.22 -6.69 2.27
C VAL A 27 12.12 -6.86 3.32
N THR A 28 12.20 -6.12 4.43
CA THR A 28 11.16 -6.15 5.47
C THR A 28 9.82 -5.69 4.91
N LEU A 29 9.82 -4.59 4.16
CA LEU A 29 8.63 -4.08 3.50
C LEU A 29 8.07 -5.09 2.47
N LEU A 30 8.95 -5.74 1.70
CA LEU A 30 8.53 -6.79 0.76
C LEU A 30 7.79 -7.93 1.46
N ILE A 31 8.33 -8.41 2.58
CA ILE A 31 7.69 -9.48 3.36
C ILE A 31 6.30 -9.03 3.85
N MET A 32 6.19 -7.81 4.38
CA MET A 32 4.90 -7.25 4.83
C MET A 32 3.91 -7.13 3.67
N LEU A 33 4.35 -6.67 2.50
CA LEU A 33 3.49 -6.54 1.32
C LEU A 33 3.09 -7.89 0.73
N ILE A 34 4.01 -8.86 0.66
CA ILE A 34 3.66 -10.24 0.27
C ILE A 34 2.62 -10.82 1.23
N ALA A 35 2.80 -10.62 2.53
CA ALA A 35 1.83 -11.06 3.53
C ALA A 35 0.46 -10.39 3.32
N ALA A 36 0.41 -9.07 3.11
CA ALA A 36 -0.83 -8.33 2.92
C ALA A 36 -1.55 -8.68 1.61
N VAL A 37 -0.80 -8.89 0.52
CA VAL A 37 -1.35 -9.04 -0.84
C VAL A 37 -1.71 -10.49 -1.16
N PHE A 38 -0.92 -11.47 -0.70
CA PHE A 38 -1.08 -12.88 -1.10
C PHE A 38 -1.50 -13.81 0.04
N VAL A 39 -0.97 -13.60 1.25
CA VAL A 39 -1.22 -14.50 2.38
C VAL A 39 -2.51 -14.13 3.11
N LEU A 40 -2.69 -12.85 3.36
CA LEU A 40 -3.83 -12.34 4.10
C LEU A 40 -5.20 -12.67 3.45
N PRO A 41 -5.40 -12.53 2.13
CA PRO A 41 -6.66 -12.91 1.49
C PRO A 41 -7.05 -14.37 1.78
N VAL A 42 -6.07 -15.29 1.74
CA VAL A 42 -6.30 -16.71 2.07
C VAL A 42 -6.68 -16.89 3.54
N ILE A 43 -6.03 -16.15 4.45
CA ILE A 43 -6.38 -16.21 5.87
C ILE A 43 -7.77 -15.64 6.13
N MET A 44 -8.15 -14.55 5.45
CA MET A 44 -9.48 -13.93 5.58
C MET A 44 -10.60 -14.89 5.16
N GLU A 45 -10.38 -15.71 4.16
CA GLU A 45 -11.35 -16.70 3.71
C GLU A 45 -11.49 -17.87 4.69
N ILE A 46 -10.41 -18.29 5.37
CA ILE A 46 -10.39 -19.49 6.23
C ILE A 46 -10.73 -19.16 7.68
N SER A 47 -10.41 -17.96 8.17
CA SER A 47 -10.43 -17.63 9.60
C SER A 47 -11.21 -16.34 9.90
N GLY A 48 -12.05 -16.38 10.95
CA GLY A 48 -12.79 -15.18 11.42
C GLY A 48 -11.90 -14.06 12.00
N HIS A 49 -10.59 -14.26 12.09
CA HIS A 49 -9.62 -13.26 12.56
C HIS A 49 -8.91 -12.51 11.40
N GLY A 50 -9.26 -12.80 10.15
CA GLY A 50 -8.62 -12.25 8.97
C GLY A 50 -8.72 -10.72 8.91
N VAL A 51 -9.88 -10.15 9.25
CA VAL A 51 -10.10 -8.69 9.28
C VAL A 51 -9.18 -7.99 10.30
N LEU A 52 -8.96 -8.59 11.47
CA LEU A 52 -8.03 -8.04 12.47
C LEU A 52 -6.59 -8.03 11.93
N LEU A 53 -6.16 -9.13 11.29
CA LEU A 53 -4.84 -9.22 10.67
C LEU A 53 -4.67 -8.23 9.52
N PHE A 54 -5.71 -8.04 8.70
CA PHE A 54 -5.75 -7.01 7.66
C PHE A 54 -5.47 -5.62 8.23
N ASN A 55 -6.19 -5.25 9.29
CA ASN A 55 -6.03 -3.97 9.96
C ASN A 55 -4.59 -3.79 10.50
N ILE A 56 -4.04 -4.80 11.16
CA ILE A 56 -2.69 -4.75 11.73
C ILE A 56 -1.64 -4.62 10.62
N LEU A 57 -1.73 -5.41 9.55
CA LEU A 57 -0.77 -5.37 8.44
C LEU A 57 -0.82 -4.04 7.70
N LEU A 58 -2.02 -3.55 7.36
CA LEU A 58 -2.19 -2.27 6.65
C LEU A 58 -1.62 -1.10 7.47
N LEU A 59 -1.94 -1.05 8.77
CA LEU A 59 -1.40 -0.04 9.68
C LEU A 59 0.12 -0.17 9.82
N SER A 60 0.66 -1.38 9.87
CA SER A 60 2.11 -1.61 9.94
C SER A 60 2.84 -1.13 8.69
N VAL A 61 2.27 -1.37 7.51
CA VAL A 61 2.80 -0.86 6.23
C VAL A 61 2.82 0.68 6.23
N PHE A 62 1.73 1.34 6.59
CA PHE A 62 1.68 2.80 6.62
C PHE A 62 2.56 3.40 7.72
N PHE A 63 2.65 2.76 8.89
CA PHE A 63 3.54 3.18 9.97
C PHE A 63 5.00 3.16 9.53
N SER A 64 5.42 2.15 8.76
CA SER A 64 6.78 2.07 8.24
C SER A 64 7.13 3.24 7.32
N GLY A 65 6.14 3.78 6.59
CA GLY A 65 6.29 4.93 5.71
C GLY A 65 6.77 6.20 6.42
N ILE A 66 6.36 6.41 7.68
CA ILE A 66 6.76 7.58 8.48
C ILE A 66 8.29 7.65 8.66
N PHE A 67 8.93 6.49 8.82
CA PHE A 67 10.37 6.40 9.09
C PHE A 67 11.22 6.21 7.83
N SER A 68 10.59 6.00 6.68
CA SER A 68 11.27 5.69 5.41
C SER A 68 11.81 6.94 4.69
N THR A 69 11.71 8.12 5.27
CA THR A 69 12.19 9.38 4.67
C THR A 69 12.98 10.24 5.66
N ARG A 70 13.87 11.08 5.13
CA ARG A 70 14.60 12.11 5.91
C ARG A 70 13.96 13.50 5.83
N SER A 71 13.03 13.68 4.91
CA SER A 71 12.36 14.98 4.73
C SER A 71 11.37 15.21 5.88
N VAL A 72 11.61 16.25 6.67
CA VAL A 72 10.73 16.63 7.79
C VAL A 72 9.28 16.85 7.33
N GLY A 73 9.09 17.44 6.15
CA GLY A 73 7.76 17.65 5.56
C GLY A 73 7.05 16.33 5.25
N LEU A 74 7.74 15.36 4.64
CA LEU A 74 7.16 14.04 4.35
C LEU A 74 6.90 13.23 5.61
N ILE A 75 7.77 13.32 6.63
CA ILE A 75 7.53 12.70 7.93
C ILE A 75 6.25 13.27 8.56
N ALA A 76 6.10 14.61 8.57
CA ALA A 76 4.93 15.27 9.13
C ALA A 76 3.65 14.87 8.39
N VAL A 77 3.64 14.90 7.05
CA VAL A 77 2.49 14.51 6.24
C VAL A 77 2.13 13.03 6.48
N SER A 78 3.10 12.12 6.43
CA SER A 78 2.86 10.68 6.70
C SER A 78 2.33 10.44 8.10
N ALA A 79 2.89 11.12 9.12
CA ALA A 79 2.44 10.98 10.51
C ALA A 79 1.01 11.51 10.73
N ILE A 80 0.67 12.65 10.12
CA ILE A 80 -0.68 13.21 10.18
C ILE A 80 -1.69 12.27 9.51
N LEU A 81 -1.42 11.85 8.27
CA LEU A 81 -2.29 10.94 7.53
C LEU A 81 -2.46 9.61 8.27
N PHE A 82 -1.36 9.05 8.79
CA PHE A 82 -1.40 7.81 9.58
C PHE A 82 -2.23 7.98 10.85
N SER A 83 -2.07 9.09 11.58
CA SER A 83 -2.82 9.36 12.81
C SER A 83 -4.31 9.49 12.54
N ILE A 84 -4.70 10.19 11.46
CA ILE A 84 -6.10 10.31 11.03
C ILE A 84 -6.65 8.92 10.66
N HIS A 85 -5.92 8.16 9.84
CA HIS A 85 -6.32 6.82 9.42
C HIS A 85 -6.49 5.87 10.62
N LEU A 86 -5.54 5.87 11.55
CA LEU A 86 -5.61 5.09 12.79
C LEU A 86 -6.82 5.47 13.64
N THR A 87 -7.07 6.77 13.81
CA THR A 87 -8.21 7.26 14.60
C THR A 87 -9.54 6.83 14.00
N LEU A 88 -9.72 6.98 12.67
CA LEU A 88 -10.93 6.55 11.97
C LEU A 88 -11.14 5.04 12.11
N ARG A 89 -10.08 4.26 12.00
CA ARG A 89 -10.12 2.82 12.16
C ARG A 89 -10.45 2.36 13.57
N LEU A 90 -9.96 3.05 14.59
CA LEU A 90 -10.31 2.79 16.00
C LEU A 90 -11.76 3.15 16.32
N ILE A 91 -12.28 4.24 15.77
CA ILE A 91 -13.70 4.61 15.91
C ILE A 91 -14.59 3.54 15.29
N ARG A 92 -14.21 2.96 14.15
CA ARG A 92 -14.94 1.90 13.48
C ARG A 92 -15.02 0.60 14.30
N PHE A 93 -14.04 0.31 15.17
CA PHE A 93 -14.08 -0.85 16.07
C PHE A 93 -15.07 -0.68 17.24
N GLY A 94 -15.40 0.56 17.64
CA GLY A 94 -16.28 0.85 18.77
C GLY A 94 -17.77 0.91 18.39
N ASP A 95 -18.07 1.56 17.30
CA ASP A 95 -19.43 1.75 16.77
C ASP A 95 -19.37 1.53 15.24
N ASN A 96 -20.39 0.96 14.65
CA ASN A 96 -20.42 0.69 13.22
C ASN A 96 -20.79 1.94 12.40
N PRO A 97 -19.89 2.92 12.21
CA PRO A 97 -20.20 4.12 11.49
C PRO A 97 -19.74 3.98 10.03
N TYR A 98 -20.57 3.41 9.22
CA TYR A 98 -20.44 3.45 7.78
C TYR A 98 -20.23 4.86 7.22
N SER A 99 -20.63 5.89 7.96
CA SER A 99 -20.48 7.31 7.58
C SER A 99 -19.02 7.72 7.32
N PHE A 100 -18.04 7.10 7.97
CA PHE A 100 -16.63 7.45 7.81
C PHE A 100 -15.83 6.46 6.97
N PHE A 101 -16.45 5.38 6.46
CA PHE A 101 -15.78 4.35 5.69
C PHE A 101 -15.09 4.90 4.43
N VAL A 102 -15.79 5.74 3.66
CA VAL A 102 -15.22 6.39 2.46
C VAL A 102 -14.07 7.31 2.83
N LEU A 103 -14.21 8.09 3.90
CA LEU A 103 -13.16 9.00 4.37
C LEU A 103 -11.91 8.21 4.80
N GLU A 104 -12.08 7.12 5.56
CA GLU A 104 -11.00 6.24 6.00
C GLU A 104 -10.20 5.71 4.81
N ASN A 105 -10.88 5.19 3.78
CA ASN A 105 -10.24 4.65 2.59
C ASN A 105 -9.57 5.73 1.72
N VAL A 106 -10.17 6.91 1.61
CA VAL A 106 -9.54 8.05 0.93
C VAL A 106 -8.25 8.48 1.63
N ILE A 107 -8.23 8.51 2.96
CA ILE A 107 -7.02 8.76 3.74
C ILE A 107 -6.01 7.61 3.58
N GLY A 108 -6.48 6.36 3.51
CA GLY A 108 -5.64 5.20 3.19
C GLY A 108 -4.97 5.31 1.81
N ILE A 109 -5.70 5.73 0.79
CA ILE A 109 -5.16 6.00 -0.56
C ILE A 109 -4.13 7.13 -0.50
N ALA A 110 -4.40 8.22 0.23
CA ALA A 110 -3.44 9.31 0.38
C ALA A 110 -2.15 8.84 1.07
N ASN A 111 -2.25 8.00 2.13
CA ASN A 111 -1.11 7.34 2.75
C ASN A 111 -0.32 6.48 1.75
N ALA A 112 -1.01 5.65 0.96
CA ALA A 112 -0.38 4.79 -0.04
C ALA A 112 0.36 5.62 -1.09
N LEU A 113 -0.23 6.71 -1.58
CA LEU A 113 0.41 7.62 -2.55
C LEU A 113 1.67 8.27 -1.99
N VAL A 114 1.62 8.79 -0.76
CA VAL A 114 2.80 9.38 -0.10
C VAL A 114 3.87 8.30 0.09
N PHE A 115 3.50 7.10 0.48
CA PHE A 115 4.44 6.01 0.69
C PHE A 115 5.05 5.51 -0.64
N ILE A 116 4.27 5.40 -1.71
CA ILE A 116 4.78 5.13 -3.06
C ILE A 116 5.80 6.20 -3.46
N PHE A 117 5.48 7.48 -3.26
CA PHE A 117 6.39 8.59 -3.57
C PHE A 117 7.71 8.50 -2.79
N ILE A 118 7.65 8.21 -1.48
CA ILE A 118 8.84 8.01 -0.64
C ILE A 118 9.68 6.82 -1.17
N ASN A 119 9.05 5.69 -1.50
CA ASN A 119 9.75 4.53 -2.03
C ASN A 119 10.36 4.81 -3.41
N LEU A 120 9.70 5.57 -4.28
CA LEU A 120 10.28 6.02 -5.55
C LEU A 120 11.50 6.92 -5.34
N GLN A 121 11.44 7.86 -4.39
CA GLN A 121 12.61 8.67 -4.03
C GLN A 121 13.78 7.81 -3.55
N LEU A 122 13.52 6.83 -2.70
CA LEU A 122 14.55 5.90 -2.21
C LEU A 122 15.08 5.01 -3.34
N LEU A 123 14.21 4.53 -4.24
CA LEU A 123 14.57 3.72 -5.40
C LEU A 123 15.55 4.46 -6.33
N PHE A 124 15.33 5.76 -6.55
CA PHE A 124 16.12 6.57 -7.49
C PHE A 124 17.18 7.46 -6.80
N ARG A 125 17.36 7.34 -5.48
CA ARG A 125 18.24 8.21 -4.69
C ARG A 125 19.70 8.16 -5.14
N ASP A 126 20.23 6.94 -5.35
CA ASP A 126 21.64 6.73 -5.66
C ASP A 126 21.82 6.23 -7.09
N ARG A 127 23.01 6.51 -7.66
CA ARG A 127 23.38 6.03 -9.01
C ARG A 127 23.88 4.57 -9.03
N ILE A 128 23.83 3.87 -7.90
CA ILE A 128 24.32 2.49 -7.78
C ILE A 128 23.13 1.53 -7.88
N VAL A 129 23.18 0.65 -8.86
CA VAL A 129 22.24 -0.47 -8.97
C VAL A 129 22.69 -1.57 -8.02
N ASN A 130 21.87 -1.91 -7.04
CA ASN A 130 22.06 -3.06 -6.16
C ASN A 130 20.75 -3.86 -6.05
N THR A 131 20.83 -5.07 -5.46
CA THR A 131 19.67 -5.97 -5.31
C THR A 131 18.52 -5.30 -4.54
N TYR A 132 18.82 -4.47 -3.56
CA TYR A 132 17.79 -3.78 -2.77
C TYR A 132 16.96 -2.79 -3.60
N ARG A 133 17.53 -2.22 -4.67
CA ARG A 133 16.80 -1.35 -5.60
C ARG A 133 15.77 -2.14 -6.41
N ILE A 134 16.10 -3.37 -6.81
CA ILE A 134 15.17 -4.26 -7.49
C ILE A 134 14.02 -4.62 -6.55
N VAL A 135 14.35 -4.98 -5.30
CA VAL A 135 13.34 -5.24 -4.26
C VAL A 135 12.45 -4.01 -4.02
N GLY A 136 13.05 -2.81 -3.97
CA GLY A 136 12.29 -1.55 -3.85
C GLY A 136 11.31 -1.31 -5.01
N ALA A 137 11.67 -1.69 -6.23
CA ALA A 137 10.76 -1.61 -7.37
C ALA A 137 9.58 -2.59 -7.23
N VAL A 138 9.83 -3.81 -6.75
CA VAL A 138 8.76 -4.77 -6.44
C VAL A 138 7.83 -4.24 -5.35
N ASN A 139 8.38 -3.61 -4.32
CA ASN A 139 7.58 -2.98 -3.25
C ASN A 139 6.63 -1.91 -3.81
N VAL A 140 7.12 -1.03 -4.69
CA VAL A 140 6.27 -0.02 -5.33
C VAL A 140 5.17 -0.68 -6.16
N TYR A 141 5.48 -1.75 -6.88
CA TYR A 141 4.49 -2.48 -7.67
C TYR A 141 3.38 -3.09 -6.79
N LEU A 142 3.73 -3.70 -5.66
CA LEU A 142 2.75 -4.24 -4.71
C LEU A 142 1.97 -3.14 -3.98
N LEU A 143 2.59 -1.99 -3.69
CA LEU A 143 1.89 -0.82 -3.16
C LEU A 143 0.87 -0.25 -4.15
N LEU A 144 1.15 -0.27 -5.45
CA LEU A 144 0.18 0.10 -6.49
C LEU A 144 -1.02 -0.84 -6.51
N ALA A 145 -0.79 -2.16 -6.34
CA ALA A 145 -1.89 -3.12 -6.21
C ALA A 145 -2.75 -2.86 -4.97
N LEU A 146 -2.11 -2.61 -3.82
CA LEU A 146 -2.82 -2.27 -2.58
C LEU A 146 -3.63 -0.97 -2.71
N MET A 147 -3.04 0.07 -3.30
CA MET A 147 -3.73 1.33 -3.58
C MET A 147 -4.95 1.11 -4.51
N GLY A 148 -4.79 0.27 -5.54
CA GLY A 148 -5.89 -0.10 -6.43
C GLY A 148 -7.04 -0.79 -5.71
N ALA A 149 -6.75 -1.68 -4.76
CA ALA A 149 -7.76 -2.33 -3.93
C ALA A 149 -8.53 -1.31 -3.07
N LEU A 150 -7.83 -0.39 -2.39
CA LEU A 150 -8.47 0.68 -1.61
C LEU A 150 -9.32 1.61 -2.51
N ALA A 151 -8.86 1.90 -3.73
CA ALA A 151 -9.62 2.72 -4.67
C ALA A 151 -10.90 2.00 -5.15
N LEU A 152 -10.86 0.68 -5.36
CA LEU A 152 -12.05 -0.13 -5.68
C LEU A 152 -13.06 -0.13 -4.54
N GLU A 153 -12.59 -0.19 -3.30
CA GLU A 153 -13.42 -0.09 -2.10
C GLU A 153 -14.16 1.26 -2.04
N VAL A 154 -13.45 2.37 -2.30
CA VAL A 154 -14.07 3.71 -2.37
C VAL A 154 -15.12 3.78 -3.47
N ILE A 155 -14.80 3.26 -4.67
CA ILE A 155 -15.76 3.24 -5.78
C ILE A 155 -16.98 2.41 -5.41
N HIS A 156 -16.80 1.25 -4.77
CA HIS A 156 -17.90 0.41 -4.33
C HIS A 156 -18.79 1.12 -3.32
N ALA A 157 -18.18 1.72 -2.29
CA ALA A 157 -18.91 2.46 -1.26
C ALA A 157 -19.66 3.69 -1.81
N ALA A 158 -19.12 4.35 -2.85
CA ALA A 158 -19.74 5.51 -3.46
C ALA A 158 -20.86 5.18 -4.46
N THR A 159 -20.78 4.03 -5.15
CA THR A 159 -21.68 3.69 -6.27
C THR A 159 -22.61 2.52 -5.97
N GLY A 160 -22.35 1.78 -4.89
CA GLY A 160 -23.09 0.56 -4.53
C GLY A 160 -22.72 -0.67 -5.38
N VAL A 161 -22.10 -0.47 -6.55
CA VAL A 161 -21.71 -1.54 -7.48
C VAL A 161 -20.37 -1.20 -8.13
N SER A 162 -19.37 -2.07 -7.99
CA SER A 162 -18.07 -1.90 -8.64
C SER A 162 -17.67 -3.10 -9.50
N LEU A 163 -17.74 -4.29 -8.94
CA LEU A 163 -17.36 -5.54 -9.58
C LEU A 163 -18.57 -6.43 -9.82
N GLY A 164 -18.51 -7.23 -10.87
CA GLY A 164 -19.46 -8.28 -11.21
C GLY A 164 -18.74 -9.57 -11.55
N GLY A 165 -19.52 -10.64 -11.78
CA GLY A 165 -19.01 -11.98 -12.01
C GLY A 165 -19.23 -12.88 -10.81
N ASN A 166 -18.30 -13.79 -10.53
CA ASN A 166 -18.42 -14.73 -9.42
C ASN A 166 -18.02 -14.10 -8.08
N VAL A 167 -18.69 -12.99 -7.70
CA VAL A 167 -18.41 -12.24 -6.49
C VAL A 167 -19.68 -11.64 -5.89
N VAL A 168 -19.80 -11.72 -4.55
CA VAL A 168 -20.82 -11.02 -3.78
C VAL A 168 -20.11 -10.10 -2.80
N LEU A 169 -20.28 -8.79 -3.01
CA LEU A 169 -19.68 -7.78 -2.16
C LEU A 169 -20.61 -7.42 -1.01
N SER A 170 -20.08 -7.39 0.21
CA SER A 170 -20.79 -7.11 1.45
C SER A 170 -20.73 -5.65 1.88
N GLY A 171 -19.83 -4.86 1.30
CA GLY A 171 -19.50 -3.49 1.72
C GLY A 171 -18.69 -3.44 3.02
N LYS A 172 -17.95 -4.52 3.34
CA LYS A 172 -17.15 -4.67 4.56
C LYS A 172 -15.69 -4.98 4.21
N ASP A 173 -14.84 -5.01 5.23
CA ASP A 173 -13.41 -5.34 5.09
C ASP A 173 -13.15 -6.71 4.43
N ASP A 174 -14.07 -7.66 4.56
CA ASP A 174 -13.95 -8.98 3.92
C ASP A 174 -13.88 -8.89 2.39
N ASP A 175 -14.46 -7.85 1.79
CA ASP A 175 -14.42 -7.61 0.35
C ASP A 175 -13.01 -7.29 -0.16
N TYR A 176 -12.06 -6.97 0.74
CA TYR A 176 -10.65 -6.75 0.38
C TYR A 176 -10.07 -7.88 -0.46
N VAL A 177 -10.46 -9.12 -0.18
CA VAL A 177 -10.02 -10.31 -0.93
C VAL A 177 -10.31 -10.16 -2.43
N HIS A 178 -11.52 -9.71 -2.77
CA HIS A 178 -11.95 -9.53 -4.16
C HIS A 178 -11.33 -8.29 -4.80
N PHE A 179 -11.18 -7.22 -4.03
CA PHE A 179 -10.58 -5.97 -4.51
C PHE A 179 -9.10 -6.13 -4.79
N ILE A 180 -8.33 -6.79 -3.92
CA ILE A 180 -6.90 -7.00 -4.15
C ILE A 180 -6.63 -7.97 -5.30
N TYR A 181 -7.44 -9.02 -5.43
CA TYR A 181 -7.38 -9.93 -6.57
C TYR A 181 -7.62 -9.19 -7.88
N PHE A 182 -8.73 -8.43 -8.00
CA PHE A 182 -9.05 -7.68 -9.21
C PHE A 182 -8.01 -6.59 -9.51
N SER A 183 -7.51 -5.91 -8.49
CA SER A 183 -6.45 -4.92 -8.62
C SER A 183 -5.16 -5.54 -9.19
N LEU A 184 -4.72 -6.70 -8.65
CA LEU A 184 -3.58 -7.43 -9.17
C LEU A 184 -3.80 -7.94 -10.59
N ALA A 185 -4.94 -8.56 -10.85
CA ALA A 185 -5.28 -9.10 -12.19
C ALA A 185 -5.28 -7.98 -13.24
N SER A 186 -5.73 -6.78 -12.87
CA SER A 186 -5.68 -5.59 -13.72
C SER A 186 -4.25 -5.06 -13.88
N LEU A 187 -3.52 -4.87 -12.76
CA LEU A 187 -2.14 -4.33 -12.75
C LEU A 187 -1.17 -5.25 -13.54
N THR A 188 -1.31 -6.56 -13.40
CA THR A 188 -0.50 -7.54 -14.13
C THR A 188 -0.97 -7.79 -15.56
N THR A 189 -2.09 -7.18 -15.95
CA THR A 189 -2.74 -7.37 -17.27
C THR A 189 -3.17 -8.80 -17.58
N VAL A 190 -3.31 -9.65 -16.55
CA VAL A 190 -3.74 -11.05 -16.71
C VAL A 190 -5.22 -11.14 -17.08
N GLY A 191 -6.10 -10.43 -16.33
CA GLY A 191 -7.50 -10.29 -16.65
C GLY A 191 -8.23 -11.64 -16.87
N PHE A 192 -8.31 -12.50 -15.85
CA PHE A 192 -8.94 -13.83 -15.96
C PHE A 192 -10.41 -13.78 -16.43
N GLY A 193 -11.13 -12.67 -16.13
CA GLY A 193 -12.51 -12.45 -16.58
C GLY A 193 -13.58 -13.11 -15.71
N ASP A 194 -13.21 -13.81 -14.66
CA ASP A 194 -14.10 -14.36 -13.63
C ASP A 194 -14.74 -13.27 -12.76
N ILE A 195 -13.98 -12.21 -12.50
CA ILE A 195 -14.43 -10.94 -11.88
C ILE A 195 -14.15 -9.81 -12.88
N TYR A 196 -15.12 -8.93 -13.11
CA TYR A 196 -15.01 -7.85 -14.08
C TYR A 196 -15.59 -6.52 -13.58
N ALA A 197 -15.13 -5.42 -14.18
CA ALA A 197 -15.59 -4.07 -13.86
C ALA A 197 -17.00 -3.78 -14.42
N VAL A 198 -17.94 -3.37 -13.57
CA VAL A 198 -19.33 -3.10 -13.97
C VAL A 198 -19.50 -1.65 -14.40
N ASN A 199 -19.12 -0.70 -13.54
CA ASN A 199 -19.34 0.72 -13.81
C ASN A 199 -18.12 1.39 -14.49
N THR A 200 -18.33 2.60 -15.03
CA THR A 200 -17.29 3.34 -15.77
C THR A 200 -16.11 3.67 -14.88
N SER A 201 -16.32 4.04 -13.62
CA SER A 201 -15.23 4.40 -12.69
C SER A 201 -14.30 3.21 -12.46
N THR A 202 -14.86 2.02 -12.22
CA THR A 202 -14.09 0.78 -12.07
C THR A 202 -13.34 0.40 -13.35
N LYS A 203 -14.00 0.55 -14.53
CA LYS A 203 -13.35 0.29 -15.83
C LYS A 203 -12.15 1.21 -16.05
N MET A 204 -12.30 2.50 -15.73
CA MET A 204 -11.20 3.46 -15.88
C MET A 204 -10.06 3.18 -14.88
N LEU A 205 -10.39 2.82 -13.64
CA LEU A 205 -9.37 2.41 -12.67
C LEU A 205 -8.63 1.15 -13.12
N ALA A 206 -9.34 0.12 -13.60
CA ALA A 206 -8.72 -1.10 -14.12
C ALA A 206 -7.78 -0.80 -15.30
N THR A 207 -8.22 0.05 -16.25
CA THR A 207 -7.40 0.47 -17.39
C THR A 207 -6.16 1.26 -16.92
N PHE A 208 -6.33 2.14 -15.94
CA PHE A 208 -5.21 2.88 -15.35
C PHE A 208 -4.20 1.95 -14.68
N LEU A 209 -4.66 0.98 -13.87
CA LEU A 209 -3.81 -0.02 -13.25
C LEU A 209 -3.06 -0.85 -14.31
N SER A 210 -3.74 -1.31 -15.36
CA SER A 210 -3.11 -2.06 -16.46
C SER A 210 -2.04 -1.24 -17.17
N THR A 211 -2.31 0.06 -17.39
CA THR A 211 -1.32 0.98 -17.98
C THR A 211 -0.10 1.14 -17.08
N LEU A 212 -0.30 1.35 -15.78
CA LEU A 212 0.80 1.44 -14.81
C LEU A 212 1.57 0.11 -14.73
N GLY A 213 0.87 -1.01 -14.78
CA GLY A 213 1.46 -2.35 -14.70
C GLY A 213 2.43 -2.64 -15.85
N VAL A 214 2.18 -2.08 -17.03
CA VAL A 214 3.09 -2.19 -18.20
C VAL A 214 4.19 -1.13 -18.14
N LEU A 215 3.83 0.13 -17.91
CA LEU A 215 4.78 1.25 -18.00
C LEU A 215 5.78 1.25 -16.84
N PHE A 216 5.35 0.96 -15.61
CA PHE A 216 6.23 1.04 -14.45
C PHE A 216 7.45 0.10 -14.55
N PRO A 217 7.30 -1.23 -14.79
CA PRO A 217 8.45 -2.09 -14.96
C PRO A 217 9.34 -1.69 -16.15
N ALA A 218 8.76 -1.25 -17.26
CA ALA A 218 9.52 -0.80 -18.43
C ALA A 218 10.41 0.41 -18.10
N ILE A 219 9.85 1.43 -17.39
CA ILE A 219 10.60 2.62 -16.96
C ILE A 219 11.71 2.24 -15.96
N VAL A 220 11.40 1.37 -14.99
CA VAL A 220 12.37 0.92 -13.99
C VAL A 220 13.53 0.16 -14.65
N ILE A 221 13.24 -0.77 -15.54
CA ILE A 221 14.27 -1.56 -16.26
C ILE A 221 15.14 -0.61 -17.11
N ALA A 222 14.54 0.27 -17.90
CA ALA A 222 15.26 1.23 -18.72
C ALA A 222 16.20 2.11 -17.85
N ARG A 223 15.74 2.56 -16.69
CA ARG A 223 16.53 3.36 -15.75
C ARG A 223 17.69 2.56 -15.16
N LEU A 224 17.43 1.32 -14.71
CA LEU A 224 18.47 0.48 -14.11
C LEU A 224 19.56 0.11 -15.13
N VAL A 225 19.16 -0.23 -16.37
CA VAL A 225 20.09 -0.52 -17.46
C VAL A 225 20.93 0.71 -17.83
N GLY A 226 20.28 1.89 -17.95
CA GLY A 226 20.99 3.14 -18.24
C GLY A 226 22.04 3.50 -17.16
N LEU A 227 21.74 3.24 -15.88
CA LEU A 227 22.71 3.41 -14.79
C LEU A 227 23.84 2.40 -14.81
N ALA A 228 23.59 1.16 -15.24
CA ALA A 228 24.61 0.12 -15.34
C ALA A 228 25.58 0.43 -16.52
N SER A 229 25.06 0.85 -17.68
CA SER A 229 25.86 1.13 -18.86
C SER A 229 26.71 2.42 -18.77
N SER A 230 26.36 3.35 -17.91
CA SER A 230 27.16 4.58 -17.68
C SER A 230 28.44 4.34 -16.87
N ARG A 231 28.75 3.10 -16.50
CA ARG A 231 29.93 2.67 -15.74
C ARG A 231 30.97 1.90 -16.57
N SER A 232 30.59 1.49 -17.78
CA SER A 232 31.51 0.91 -18.77
C SER A 232 32.12 2.01 -19.65
#